data_0f713b34c88dc3a0f664531e46f406ad
#
_entry.id   0f713b34c88dc3a0f664531e46f406ad
#
_cell.length_a   1.000
_cell.length_b   1.000
_cell.length_c   1.000
_cell.angle_alpha   90.00
_cell.angle_beta   90.00
_cell.angle_gamma   90.00
#
_symmetry.space_group_name_H-M   'P 1'
#
loop_
_entity.id
_entity.type
_entity.pdbx_description
1 polymer ?
#
loop_
_entity_poly.entity_id
_entity_poly.type
_entity_poly.pdbx_seq_one_letter_code
_entity_poly.pdbx_strand_id
1 'polypeptide(L)'
;VLVNEAESPTPPGDKPAERVIPPQVAARLAAQQRKLDANLVDMTAVVPVTLSWADHLRAHQACHAAAGLWNRSVDWLHEQWRGQKSPKKDDIRRFVTALPADARPFHAHTAQAIAHDLHDAVVTMRANKKAGRKACAPWRERKYRPLSFTKDYGWRITPEARLGLSLGRGRDRILVPLPEVVSRDGVPVAPKFWGEMRLCWSVTARRWSLHIAYSTPSRALPAPAEDRPTVTVAIDEGIINPMTLAARMPDGTTRVLVVNGRQGRAAKQWRNKQTARLQQKLSRCKEGSRRHRKLMAAKKKLQAKTDRRLHDFDHQVTVRAERFTREVHAAWTEHHQAAAQTGGTAAPVVGVRLVAGDVRGIERNTNKKRRASRSTRQQLSQWSRGRQEQQLAYKTGLTIEHISEAYSSQTCPKCLRRWKPRGRQYICKNPECGFRCHRDAVGSVNIETLAVNEGQFLPLTDLRIEVKYRRPQAGWSPLQRSLHSWHQQALGQASVCRERREGRRSARNRATCRTRPADDAVVPRPRDEVGTIQEAATTLAGAGRTAVHAP
;
A
#
# COMPACT_ATOMS: atom_id res chain seq x y z
N VAL A 1 50.48 -12.27 58.10
CA VAL A 1 49.33 -12.95 58.69
C VAL A 1 48.12 -12.65 57.81
N LEU A 2 47.82 -13.59 56.88
CA LEU A 2 46.66 -13.55 56.01
C LEU A 2 45.53 -14.34 56.68
N VAL A 3 44.42 -13.68 56.93
CA VAL A 3 43.17 -14.30 57.43
C VAL A 3 42.34 -14.68 56.19
N ASN A 4 42.10 -15.97 56.02
CA ASN A 4 41.13 -16.51 55.04
C ASN A 4 39.71 -16.21 55.49
N GLU A 5 38.97 -15.39 54.74
CA GLU A 5 37.52 -15.31 54.84
C GLU A 5 36.89 -16.46 54.06
N ALA A 6 36.13 -17.28 54.78
CA ALA A 6 35.37 -18.39 54.21
C ALA A 6 34.18 -17.87 53.40
N GLU A 7 34.13 -18.21 52.13
CA GLU A 7 32.96 -17.97 51.28
C GLU A 7 31.75 -18.79 51.76
N SER A 8 30.67 -18.12 52.06
CA SER A 8 29.36 -18.72 52.39
C SER A 8 28.75 -19.31 51.10
N PRO A 9 28.14 -20.50 51.13
CA PRO A 9 27.53 -21.10 49.93
C PRO A 9 26.28 -20.31 49.54
N THR A 10 26.25 -19.84 48.29
CA THR A 10 25.10 -19.25 47.64
C THR A 10 23.96 -20.29 47.56
N PRO A 11 22.72 -19.95 47.92
CA PRO A 11 21.59 -20.87 47.83
C PRO A 11 21.32 -21.23 46.37
N PRO A 12 20.85 -22.45 46.07
CA PRO A 12 20.57 -22.90 44.70
C PRO A 12 19.47 -22.03 44.09
N GLY A 13 19.80 -21.34 43.03
CA GLY A 13 18.87 -20.46 42.29
C GLY A 13 17.65 -21.23 41.84
N ASP A 14 16.48 -20.74 42.23
CA ASP A 14 15.19 -21.19 41.69
C ASP A 14 15.21 -21.18 40.17
N LYS A 15 15.09 -22.36 39.55
CA LYS A 15 14.86 -22.47 38.14
C LYS A 15 13.58 -21.66 37.81
N PRO A 16 13.58 -20.75 36.83
CA PRO A 16 12.40 -19.98 36.49
C PRO A 16 11.28 -20.96 36.13
N ALA A 17 10.17 -20.87 36.87
CA ALA A 17 8.98 -21.68 36.66
C ALA A 17 8.60 -21.67 35.18
N GLU A 18 8.51 -22.84 34.57
CA GLU A 18 8.15 -23.02 33.17
C GLU A 18 6.77 -22.36 32.96
N ARG A 19 6.72 -21.28 32.21
CA ARG A 19 5.47 -20.54 31.98
C ARG A 19 4.54 -21.43 31.16
N VAL A 20 3.53 -22.00 31.83
CA VAL A 20 2.46 -22.75 31.18
C VAL A 20 1.78 -21.84 30.14
N ILE A 21 1.99 -22.16 28.86
CA ILE A 21 1.38 -21.43 27.74
C ILE A 21 -0.10 -21.81 27.70
N PRO A 22 -1.05 -20.85 27.77
CA PRO A 22 -2.47 -21.14 27.67
C PRO A 22 -2.79 -21.90 26.39
N PRO A 23 -3.70 -22.89 26.39
CA PRO A 23 -4.01 -23.76 25.25
C PRO A 23 -4.33 -22.99 23.95
N GLN A 24 -5.03 -21.85 24.05
CA GLN A 24 -5.32 -20.98 22.91
C GLN A 24 -4.07 -20.33 22.29
N VAL A 25 -3.09 -19.98 23.13
CA VAL A 25 -1.81 -19.41 22.69
C VAL A 25 -0.96 -20.51 22.07
N ALA A 26 -0.93 -21.71 22.66
CA ALA A 26 -0.23 -22.87 22.11
C ALA A 26 -0.80 -23.26 20.74
N ALA A 27 -2.13 -23.31 20.59
CA ALA A 27 -2.78 -23.58 19.32
C ALA A 27 -2.45 -22.52 18.24
N ARG A 28 -2.37 -21.25 18.63
CA ARG A 28 -1.98 -20.15 17.72
C ARG A 28 -0.52 -20.27 17.30
N LEU A 29 0.38 -20.57 18.21
CA LEU A 29 1.80 -20.77 17.90
C LEU A 29 2.00 -21.99 17.00
N ALA A 30 1.31 -23.11 17.29
CA ALA A 30 1.34 -24.30 16.43
C ALA A 30 0.76 -24.03 15.02
N ALA A 31 -0.28 -23.20 14.89
CA ALA A 31 -0.80 -22.78 13.59
C ALA A 31 0.18 -21.86 12.84
N GLN A 32 0.87 -20.99 13.54
CA GLN A 32 1.92 -20.16 12.98
C GLN A 32 3.12 -20.98 12.52
N GLN A 33 3.54 -21.95 13.34
CA GLN A 33 4.62 -22.88 13.00
C GLN A 33 4.26 -23.70 11.75
N ARG A 34 3.05 -24.27 11.69
CA ARG A 34 2.57 -24.99 10.48
C ARG A 34 2.59 -24.12 9.22
N LYS A 35 2.33 -22.81 9.32
CA LYS A 35 2.45 -21.89 8.19
C LYS A 35 3.91 -21.68 7.76
N LEU A 36 4.82 -21.57 8.72
CA LEU A 36 6.25 -21.46 8.45
C LEU A 36 6.80 -22.74 7.81
N ASP A 37 6.44 -23.90 8.36
CA ASP A 37 6.83 -25.22 7.84
C ASP A 37 6.31 -25.46 6.41
N ALA A 38 5.08 -25.01 6.14
CA ALA A 38 4.49 -25.04 4.81
C ALA A 38 4.95 -23.89 3.90
N ASN A 39 5.87 -23.05 4.37
CA ASN A 39 6.38 -21.87 3.65
C ASN A 39 5.26 -20.98 3.08
N LEU A 40 4.23 -20.70 3.91
CA LEU A 40 3.08 -19.89 3.52
C LEU A 40 3.25 -18.43 3.95
N VAL A 41 2.84 -17.51 3.08
CA VAL A 41 2.74 -16.07 3.34
C VAL A 41 1.29 -15.60 3.26
N ASP A 42 0.93 -14.66 4.12
CA ASP A 42 -0.40 -14.06 4.10
C ASP A 42 -0.42 -12.88 3.11
N MET A 43 -1.38 -12.90 2.21
CA MET A 43 -1.63 -11.90 1.19
C MET A 43 -3.04 -11.31 1.37
N THR A 44 -3.29 -10.16 0.77
CA THR A 44 -4.63 -9.54 0.80
C THR A 44 -5.12 -9.28 -0.62
N ALA A 45 -6.25 -9.90 -0.96
CA ALA A 45 -7.00 -9.58 -2.17
C ALA A 45 -7.96 -8.42 -1.90
N VAL A 46 -8.04 -7.46 -2.82
CA VAL A 46 -8.96 -6.32 -2.75
C VAL A 46 -9.99 -6.45 -3.86
N VAL A 47 -11.21 -6.86 -3.51
CA VAL A 47 -12.28 -7.14 -4.46
C VAL A 47 -13.37 -6.08 -4.35
N PRO A 48 -13.79 -5.42 -5.44
CA PRO A 48 -14.94 -4.52 -5.43
C PRO A 48 -16.22 -5.33 -5.24
N VAL A 49 -17.11 -4.84 -4.37
CA VAL A 49 -18.39 -5.50 -4.09
C VAL A 49 -19.55 -4.52 -4.22
N THR A 50 -20.69 -5.05 -4.65
CA THR A 50 -21.95 -4.31 -4.72
C THR A 50 -22.89 -4.85 -3.64
N LEU A 51 -23.44 -3.95 -2.83
CA LEU A 51 -24.40 -4.26 -1.79
C LEU A 51 -25.81 -3.87 -2.25
N SER A 52 -26.84 -4.57 -1.75
CA SER A 52 -28.22 -4.10 -1.82
C SER A 52 -28.35 -2.75 -1.12
N TRP A 53 -29.41 -2.00 -1.37
CA TRP A 53 -29.62 -0.71 -0.69
C TRP A 53 -29.73 -0.87 0.83
N ALA A 54 -30.43 -1.91 1.29
CA ALA A 54 -30.57 -2.20 2.71
C ALA A 54 -29.21 -2.54 3.35
N ASP A 55 -28.40 -3.40 2.70
CA ASP A 55 -27.06 -3.76 3.16
C ASP A 55 -26.11 -2.57 3.13
N HIS A 56 -26.24 -1.70 2.12
CA HIS A 56 -25.48 -0.46 2.04
C HIS A 56 -25.73 0.44 3.24
N LEU A 57 -27.00 0.64 3.62
CA LEU A 57 -27.36 1.45 4.79
C LEU A 57 -26.84 0.81 6.08
N ARG A 58 -27.07 -0.51 6.28
CA ARG A 58 -26.55 -1.26 7.45
C ARG A 58 -25.02 -1.15 7.57
N ALA A 59 -24.31 -1.34 6.47
CA ALA A 59 -22.85 -1.23 6.44
C ALA A 59 -22.37 0.20 6.78
N HIS A 60 -23.04 1.23 6.26
CA HIS A 60 -22.71 2.62 6.58
C HIS A 60 -22.93 2.93 8.07
N GLN A 61 -24.08 2.55 8.63
CA GLN A 61 -24.39 2.74 10.05
C GLN A 61 -23.35 2.05 10.94
N ALA A 62 -23.02 0.80 10.63
CA ALA A 62 -22.01 0.05 11.37
C ALA A 62 -20.60 0.68 11.25
N CYS A 63 -20.21 1.20 10.09
CA CYS A 63 -18.94 1.91 9.89
C CYS A 63 -18.86 3.25 10.65
N HIS A 64 -19.98 3.98 10.77
CA HIS A 64 -20.07 5.18 11.60
C HIS A 64 -19.98 4.84 13.09
N ALA A 65 -20.69 3.81 13.54
CA ALA A 65 -20.62 3.32 14.92
C ALA A 65 -19.19 2.82 15.27
N ALA A 66 -18.52 2.13 14.34
CA ALA A 66 -17.11 1.71 14.51
C ALA A 66 -16.17 2.91 14.65
N ALA A 67 -16.44 4.01 13.96
CA ALA A 67 -15.70 5.25 14.14
C ALA A 67 -15.99 5.90 15.49
N GLY A 68 -17.24 5.92 15.93
CA GLY A 68 -17.63 6.39 17.26
C GLY A 68 -16.96 5.58 18.38
N LEU A 69 -16.91 4.24 18.25
CA LEU A 69 -16.20 3.38 19.19
C LEU A 69 -14.70 3.71 19.25
N TRP A 70 -14.06 3.89 18.10
CA TRP A 70 -12.66 4.32 18.05
C TRP A 70 -12.44 5.64 18.76
N ASN A 71 -13.26 6.65 18.52
CA ASN A 71 -13.11 7.97 19.12
C ASN A 71 -13.22 7.87 20.65
N ARG A 72 -14.25 7.19 21.17
CA ARG A 72 -14.38 6.93 22.61
C ARG A 72 -13.18 6.18 23.20
N SER A 73 -12.63 5.22 22.47
CA SER A 73 -11.44 4.47 22.92
C SER A 73 -10.19 5.35 22.94
N VAL A 74 -10.06 6.31 22.02
CA VAL A 74 -8.99 7.30 22.02
C VAL A 74 -9.14 8.24 23.20
N ASP A 75 -10.33 8.76 23.47
CA ASP A 75 -10.61 9.67 24.59
C ASP A 75 -10.30 8.98 25.91
N TRP A 76 -10.80 7.75 26.11
CA TRP A 76 -10.47 6.94 27.27
C TRP A 76 -8.96 6.72 27.44
N LEU A 77 -8.25 6.42 26.34
CA LEU A 77 -6.80 6.23 26.36
C LEU A 77 -6.07 7.51 26.80
N HIS A 78 -6.49 8.67 26.33
CA HIS A 78 -5.94 9.96 26.73
C HIS A 78 -6.23 10.29 28.21
N GLU A 79 -7.39 9.89 28.73
CA GLU A 79 -7.70 10.00 30.16
C GLU A 79 -6.79 9.13 31.02
N GLN A 80 -6.56 7.87 30.61
CA GLN A 80 -5.62 6.99 31.31
C GLN A 80 -4.20 7.59 31.34
N TRP A 81 -3.74 8.18 30.24
CA TRP A 81 -2.43 8.84 30.21
C TRP A 81 -2.36 10.10 31.08
N ARG A 82 -3.42 10.89 31.16
CA ARG A 82 -3.50 12.02 32.11
C ARG A 82 -3.40 11.53 33.56
N GLY A 83 -3.99 10.39 33.87
CA GLY A 83 -3.85 9.71 35.15
C GLY A 83 -2.56 8.89 35.29
N GLN A 84 -1.53 9.13 34.44
CA GLN A 84 -0.21 8.48 34.46
C GLN A 84 -0.26 6.95 34.28
N LYS A 85 -1.39 6.39 33.85
CA LYS A 85 -1.54 4.96 33.55
C LYS A 85 -1.10 4.65 32.11
N SER A 86 -0.50 3.48 31.90
CA SER A 86 -0.07 3.00 30.59
C SER A 86 -0.84 1.74 30.21
N PRO A 87 -2.05 1.87 29.63
CA PRO A 87 -2.90 0.73 29.32
C PRO A 87 -2.21 -0.25 28.37
N LYS A 88 -2.37 -1.54 28.69
CA LYS A 88 -1.95 -2.67 27.85
C LYS A 88 -3.05 -2.99 26.82
N LYS A 89 -2.77 -3.91 25.91
CA LYS A 89 -3.71 -4.37 24.89
C LYS A 89 -5.03 -4.87 25.48
N ASP A 90 -4.94 -5.64 26.58
CA ASP A 90 -6.11 -6.22 27.23
C ASP A 90 -6.96 -5.20 27.98
N ASP A 91 -6.37 -4.12 28.47
CA ASP A 91 -7.11 -3.03 29.12
C ASP A 91 -7.99 -2.30 28.10
N ILE A 92 -7.43 -1.99 26.92
CA ILE A 92 -8.19 -1.39 25.80
C ILE A 92 -9.31 -2.35 25.36
N ARG A 93 -9.02 -3.64 25.27
CA ARG A 93 -10.01 -4.65 24.92
C ARG A 93 -11.13 -4.73 25.95
N ARG A 94 -10.82 -4.77 27.24
CA ARG A 94 -11.81 -4.76 28.34
C ARG A 94 -12.69 -3.51 28.29
N PHE A 95 -12.09 -2.33 28.12
CA PHE A 95 -12.86 -1.10 27.96
C PHE A 95 -13.86 -1.20 26.81
N VAL A 96 -13.40 -1.62 25.63
CA VAL A 96 -14.24 -1.73 24.42
C VAL A 96 -15.35 -2.78 24.60
N THR A 97 -15.08 -3.90 25.27
CA THR A 97 -16.08 -4.97 25.46
C THR A 97 -17.08 -4.66 26.59
N ALA A 98 -16.74 -3.80 27.53
CA ALA A 98 -17.62 -3.36 28.61
C ALA A 98 -18.68 -2.33 28.15
N LEU A 99 -18.48 -1.68 27.00
CA LEU A 99 -19.46 -0.74 26.47
C LEU A 99 -20.80 -1.43 26.13
N PRO A 100 -21.94 -0.74 26.24
CA PRO A 100 -23.27 -1.29 25.95
C PRO A 100 -23.40 -1.79 24.50
N ALA A 101 -24.30 -2.73 24.26
CA ALA A 101 -24.49 -3.36 22.96
C ALA A 101 -24.98 -2.41 21.85
N ASP A 102 -25.77 -1.38 22.21
CA ASP A 102 -26.24 -0.31 21.32
C ASP A 102 -25.09 0.58 20.83
N ALA A 103 -24.07 0.78 21.68
CA ALA A 103 -22.85 1.48 21.30
C ALA A 103 -21.96 0.69 20.33
N ARG A 104 -22.25 -0.59 20.14
CA ARG A 104 -21.49 -1.53 19.30
C ARG A 104 -22.41 -2.31 18.35
N PRO A 105 -23.09 -1.66 17.40
CA PRO A 105 -24.04 -2.31 16.49
C PRO A 105 -23.34 -3.15 15.42
N PHE A 106 -22.36 -3.97 15.82
CA PHE A 106 -21.57 -4.88 15.00
C PHE A 106 -21.00 -6.01 15.85
N HIS A 107 -20.43 -7.03 15.21
CA HIS A 107 -19.92 -8.23 15.87
C HIS A 107 -18.81 -7.89 16.90
N ALA A 108 -18.78 -8.63 18.03
CA ALA A 108 -17.81 -8.41 19.10
C ALA A 108 -16.35 -8.44 18.61
N HIS A 109 -16.01 -9.32 17.67
CA HIS A 109 -14.66 -9.36 17.08
C HIS A 109 -14.32 -8.09 16.28
N THR A 110 -15.29 -7.43 15.66
CA THR A 110 -15.06 -6.11 15.05
C THR A 110 -14.68 -5.07 16.11
N ALA A 111 -15.31 -5.10 17.28
CA ALA A 111 -14.96 -4.24 18.41
C ALA A 111 -13.55 -4.55 18.94
N GLN A 112 -13.22 -5.83 19.09
CA GLN A 112 -11.86 -6.25 19.49
C GLN A 112 -10.80 -5.85 18.46
N ALA A 113 -11.08 -5.95 17.15
CA ALA A 113 -10.18 -5.49 16.11
C ALA A 113 -9.92 -3.98 16.20
N ILE A 114 -10.92 -3.18 16.60
CA ILE A 114 -10.74 -1.74 16.85
C ILE A 114 -9.77 -1.50 18.03
N ALA A 115 -9.91 -2.27 19.13
CA ALA A 115 -9.01 -2.19 20.26
C ALA A 115 -7.56 -2.57 19.89
N HIS A 116 -7.39 -3.62 19.07
CA HIS A 116 -6.08 -4.03 18.56
C HIS A 116 -5.45 -2.97 17.67
N ASP A 117 -6.21 -2.43 16.70
CA ASP A 117 -5.73 -1.35 15.83
C ASP A 117 -5.29 -0.10 16.64
N LEU A 118 -5.99 0.22 17.74
CA LEU A 118 -5.62 1.34 18.61
C LEU A 118 -4.32 1.05 19.37
N HIS A 119 -4.20 -0.14 19.95
CA HIS A 119 -2.97 -0.58 20.61
C HIS A 119 -1.77 -0.53 19.66
N ASP A 120 -1.92 -1.07 18.44
CA ASP A 120 -0.85 -1.11 17.42
C ASP A 120 -0.44 0.31 16.99
N ALA A 121 -1.39 1.24 16.91
CA ALA A 121 -1.09 2.64 16.66
C ALA A 121 -0.24 3.27 17.79
N VAL A 122 -0.50 2.90 19.05
CA VAL A 122 0.29 3.34 20.22
C VAL A 122 1.70 2.73 20.20
N VAL A 123 1.81 1.44 19.93
CA VAL A 123 3.10 0.75 19.79
C VAL A 123 3.94 1.39 18.68
N THR A 124 3.34 1.62 17.53
CA THR A 124 3.99 2.28 16.38
C THR A 124 4.45 3.70 16.76
N MET A 125 3.63 4.47 17.46
CA MET A 125 3.99 5.80 17.93
C MET A 125 5.20 5.76 18.86
N ARG A 126 5.21 4.84 19.84
CA ARG A 126 6.33 4.67 20.78
C ARG A 126 7.62 4.26 20.07
N ALA A 127 7.56 3.30 19.17
CA ALA A 127 8.70 2.87 18.35
C ALA A 127 9.27 4.01 17.51
N ASN A 128 8.41 4.82 16.88
CA ASN A 128 8.84 5.98 16.11
C ASN A 128 9.50 7.07 16.99
N LYS A 129 8.96 7.33 18.20
CA LYS A 129 9.58 8.26 19.15
C LYS A 129 10.94 7.76 19.61
N LYS A 130 11.07 6.46 19.95
CA LYS A 130 12.35 5.84 20.31
C LYS A 130 13.39 5.95 19.19
N ALA A 131 12.95 5.86 17.94
CA ALA A 131 13.80 6.05 16.75
C ALA A 131 14.06 7.53 16.40
N GLY A 132 13.77 8.49 17.29
CA GLY A 132 13.97 9.93 17.07
C GLY A 132 13.04 10.55 16.00
N ARG A 133 11.99 9.85 15.59
CA ARG A 133 11.03 10.34 14.59
C ARG A 133 9.91 11.15 15.26
N LYS A 134 9.43 12.20 14.58
CA LYS A 134 8.23 12.91 15.02
C LYS A 134 7.01 11.99 14.91
N ALA A 135 6.43 11.65 16.05
CA ALA A 135 5.22 10.83 16.11
C ALA A 135 4.28 11.37 17.19
N CYS A 136 2.99 11.41 16.86
CA CYS A 136 1.93 11.83 17.78
C CYS A 136 1.06 10.63 18.14
N ALA A 137 0.46 10.69 19.34
CA ALA A 137 -0.59 9.77 19.74
C ALA A 137 -1.79 9.84 18.78
N PRO A 138 -2.61 8.79 18.68
CA PRO A 138 -3.89 8.87 17.99
C PRO A 138 -4.78 9.90 18.68
N TRP A 139 -5.09 11.01 18.00
CA TRP A 139 -5.92 12.11 18.55
C TRP A 139 -7.02 12.56 17.60
N ARG A 140 -6.86 12.24 16.30
CA ARG A 140 -7.80 12.72 15.29
C ARG A 140 -9.10 11.96 15.35
N GLU A 141 -10.19 12.66 15.51
CA GLU A 141 -11.54 12.12 15.42
C GLU A 141 -11.78 11.47 14.02
N ARG A 142 -12.36 10.30 14.04
CA ARG A 142 -12.73 9.58 12.83
C ARG A 142 -14.24 9.63 12.65
N LYS A 143 -14.67 9.90 11.42
CA LYS A 143 -16.10 9.88 11.05
C LYS A 143 -16.53 8.55 10.45
N TYR A 144 -15.56 7.70 10.12
CA TYR A 144 -15.80 6.47 9.39
C TYR A 144 -14.64 5.46 9.59
N ARG A 145 -14.99 4.20 9.85
CA ARG A 145 -14.01 3.11 9.93
C ARG A 145 -14.50 1.86 9.18
N PRO A 146 -13.62 1.08 8.55
CA PRO A 146 -13.97 -0.22 7.98
C PRO A 146 -14.38 -1.22 9.06
N LEU A 147 -15.16 -2.21 8.67
CA LEU A 147 -15.57 -3.33 9.52
C LEU A 147 -14.65 -4.52 9.28
N SER A 148 -14.17 -5.13 10.35
CA SER A 148 -13.36 -6.37 10.31
C SER A 148 -14.22 -7.57 10.67
N PHE A 149 -14.04 -8.68 9.93
CA PHE A 149 -14.74 -9.94 10.10
C PHE A 149 -13.72 -11.06 10.19
N THR A 150 -13.69 -11.74 11.34
CA THR A 150 -12.80 -12.88 11.56
C THR A 150 -13.31 -14.10 10.82
N LYS A 151 -12.41 -15.05 10.53
CA LYS A 151 -12.78 -16.38 10.07
C LYS A 151 -13.67 -17.04 11.15
N ASP A 152 -14.54 -17.93 10.76
CA ASP A 152 -15.42 -18.78 11.58
C ASP A 152 -16.64 -18.06 12.19
N TYR A 153 -16.50 -16.85 12.73
CA TYR A 153 -17.59 -16.13 13.38
C TYR A 153 -18.05 -14.88 12.64
N GLY A 154 -17.13 -14.20 11.99
CA GLY A 154 -17.40 -12.93 11.33
C GLY A 154 -18.03 -13.07 9.95
N TRP A 155 -17.75 -14.16 9.24
CA TRP A 155 -18.28 -14.40 7.90
C TRP A 155 -18.55 -15.87 7.65
N ARG A 156 -19.47 -16.16 6.74
CA ARG A 156 -19.76 -17.52 6.26
C ARG A 156 -20.30 -17.46 4.83
N ILE A 157 -20.21 -18.57 4.12
CA ILE A 157 -20.90 -18.74 2.84
C ILE A 157 -22.29 -19.26 3.14
N THR A 158 -23.32 -18.64 2.53
CA THR A 158 -24.71 -19.06 2.66
C THR A 158 -25.02 -20.19 1.66
N PRO A 159 -26.11 -20.96 1.86
CA PRO A 159 -26.54 -22.00 0.91
C PRO A 159 -26.72 -21.47 -0.51
N GLU A 160 -27.12 -20.19 -0.67
CA GLU A 160 -27.33 -19.51 -1.96
C GLU A 160 -26.00 -19.03 -2.58
N ALA A 161 -24.86 -19.59 -2.18
CA ALA A 161 -23.53 -19.19 -2.64
C ALA A 161 -23.24 -17.69 -2.51
N ARG A 162 -23.72 -17.06 -1.41
CA ARG A 162 -23.41 -15.67 -1.07
C ARG A 162 -22.50 -15.62 0.16
N LEU A 163 -21.74 -14.55 0.27
CA LEU A 163 -20.91 -14.28 1.44
C LEU A 163 -21.73 -13.45 2.46
N GLY A 164 -22.02 -14.04 3.63
CA GLY A 164 -22.74 -13.40 4.72
C GLY A 164 -21.78 -12.84 5.78
N LEU A 165 -21.71 -11.50 5.92
CA LEU A 165 -20.89 -10.81 6.91
C LEU A 165 -21.71 -10.50 8.17
N SER A 166 -21.25 -10.95 9.34
CA SER A 166 -21.99 -10.86 10.59
C SER A 166 -21.93 -9.49 11.24
N LEU A 167 -23.07 -8.90 11.53
CA LEU A 167 -23.16 -7.69 12.35
C LEU A 167 -23.41 -7.98 13.86
N GLY A 168 -23.40 -9.26 14.25
CA GLY A 168 -23.60 -9.69 15.63
C GLY A 168 -24.86 -10.53 15.80
N ARG A 169 -25.06 -11.01 17.03
CA ARG A 169 -26.21 -11.86 17.38
C ARG A 169 -27.51 -11.06 17.26
N GLY A 170 -28.55 -11.68 16.68
CA GLY A 170 -29.86 -11.04 16.50
C GLY A 170 -29.90 -9.96 15.40
N ARG A 171 -28.87 -9.82 14.59
CA ARG A 171 -28.79 -8.85 13.49
C ARG A 171 -28.65 -9.54 12.15
N ASP A 172 -29.31 -8.99 11.13
CA ASP A 172 -29.16 -9.46 9.76
C ASP A 172 -27.72 -9.35 9.28
N ARG A 173 -27.28 -10.35 8.53
CA ARG A 173 -25.97 -10.32 7.87
C ARG A 173 -25.99 -9.38 6.67
N ILE A 174 -24.87 -8.74 6.40
CA ILE A 174 -24.66 -8.07 5.12
C ILE A 174 -24.37 -9.18 4.09
N LEU A 175 -25.19 -9.27 3.05
CA LEU A 175 -25.05 -10.26 2.00
C LEU A 175 -24.30 -9.68 0.82
N VAL A 176 -23.19 -10.34 0.46
CA VAL A 176 -22.32 -9.96 -0.65
C VAL A 176 -22.33 -11.11 -1.67
N PRO A 177 -22.39 -10.85 -2.98
CA PRO A 177 -22.11 -11.88 -3.97
C PRO A 177 -20.75 -12.53 -3.68
N LEU A 178 -20.66 -13.85 -3.78
CA LEU A 178 -19.40 -14.56 -3.51
C LEU A 178 -18.31 -14.03 -4.44
N PRO A 179 -17.24 -13.39 -3.91
CA PRO A 179 -16.21 -12.81 -4.74
C PRO A 179 -15.27 -13.89 -5.28
N GLU A 180 -14.79 -13.70 -6.49
CA GLU A 180 -13.67 -14.47 -6.99
C GLU A 180 -12.37 -13.87 -6.43
N VAL A 181 -11.64 -14.67 -5.67
CA VAL A 181 -10.31 -14.33 -5.16
C VAL A 181 -9.27 -15.06 -5.99
N VAL A 182 -8.40 -14.30 -6.60
CA VAL A 182 -7.33 -14.83 -7.45
C VAL A 182 -5.99 -14.47 -6.81
N SER A 183 -5.12 -15.46 -6.71
CA SER A 183 -3.76 -15.28 -6.20
C SER A 183 -2.94 -14.36 -7.13
N ARG A 184 -1.76 -13.99 -6.68
CA ARG A 184 -0.81 -13.21 -7.50
C ARG A 184 -0.50 -13.86 -8.86
N ASP A 185 -0.58 -15.17 -8.91
CA ASP A 185 -0.25 -15.99 -10.10
C ASP A 185 -1.44 -16.23 -11.03
N GLY A 186 -2.57 -15.63 -10.71
CA GLY A 186 -3.79 -15.83 -11.48
C GLY A 186 -4.55 -17.11 -11.12
N VAL A 187 -4.15 -17.83 -10.06
CA VAL A 187 -4.82 -19.06 -9.61
C VAL A 187 -5.95 -18.70 -8.66
N PRO A 188 -7.17 -19.25 -8.86
CA PRO A 188 -8.28 -19.06 -7.93
C PRO A 188 -7.96 -19.59 -6.52
N VAL A 189 -8.30 -18.81 -5.50
CA VAL A 189 -8.10 -19.18 -4.10
C VAL A 189 -9.43 -19.58 -3.50
N ALA A 190 -9.57 -20.87 -3.18
CA ALA A 190 -10.78 -21.39 -2.58
C ALA A 190 -11.09 -20.75 -1.21
N PRO A 191 -12.38 -20.55 -0.86
CA PRO A 191 -12.79 -19.90 0.39
C PRO A 191 -12.23 -20.52 1.67
N LYS A 192 -11.94 -21.83 1.67
CA LYS A 192 -11.31 -22.51 2.80
C LYS A 192 -9.95 -21.93 3.21
N PHE A 193 -9.26 -21.27 2.28
CA PHE A 193 -7.97 -20.59 2.51
C PHE A 193 -8.12 -19.11 2.85
N TRP A 194 -9.35 -18.56 2.87
CA TRP A 194 -9.59 -17.19 3.26
C TRP A 194 -9.52 -17.03 4.78
N GLY A 195 -8.99 -15.90 5.21
CA GLY A 195 -8.85 -15.53 6.61
C GLY A 195 -9.77 -14.38 7.01
N GLU A 196 -9.20 -13.40 7.73
CA GLU A 196 -9.89 -12.16 8.10
C GLU A 196 -10.28 -11.35 6.86
N MET A 197 -11.44 -10.70 6.95
CA MET A 197 -11.92 -9.79 5.90
C MET A 197 -12.19 -8.40 6.47
N ARG A 198 -12.01 -7.38 5.62
CA ARG A 198 -12.39 -5.99 5.96
C ARG A 198 -13.29 -5.42 4.87
N LEU A 199 -14.48 -4.94 5.26
CA LEU A 199 -15.38 -4.22 4.37
C LEU A 199 -15.06 -2.74 4.43
N CYS A 200 -14.62 -2.19 3.30
CA CYS A 200 -14.12 -0.82 3.19
C CYS A 200 -14.98 0.01 2.22
N TRP A 201 -15.39 1.20 2.62
CA TRP A 201 -16.05 2.17 1.74
C TRP A 201 -15.06 3.18 1.19
N SER A 202 -15.02 3.32 -0.11
CA SER A 202 -14.25 4.38 -0.76
C SER A 202 -15.15 5.60 -1.05
N VAL A 203 -15.05 6.63 -0.23
CA VAL A 203 -15.78 7.90 -0.43
C VAL A 203 -15.54 8.48 -1.83
N THR A 204 -14.32 8.37 -2.35
CA THR A 204 -13.95 8.94 -3.63
C THR A 204 -14.46 8.12 -4.81
N ALA A 205 -14.40 6.80 -4.70
CA ALA A 205 -14.89 5.89 -5.73
C ALA A 205 -16.40 5.60 -5.59
N ARG A 206 -17.01 5.96 -4.46
CA ARG A 206 -18.42 5.67 -4.10
C ARG A 206 -18.73 4.18 -4.29
N ARG A 207 -17.86 3.31 -3.79
CA ARG A 207 -18.02 1.87 -3.89
C ARG A 207 -17.45 1.16 -2.67
N TRP A 208 -18.00 0.00 -2.38
CA TRP A 208 -17.46 -0.93 -1.42
C TRP A 208 -16.34 -1.77 -2.03
N SER A 209 -15.42 -2.18 -1.19
CA SER A 209 -14.42 -3.19 -1.48
C SER A 209 -14.27 -4.10 -0.28
N LEU A 210 -14.14 -5.39 -0.55
CA LEU A 210 -13.83 -6.39 0.45
C LEU A 210 -12.34 -6.72 0.35
N HIS A 211 -11.64 -6.55 1.44
CA HIS A 211 -10.24 -6.92 1.57
C HIS A 211 -10.20 -8.28 2.24
N ILE A 212 -9.72 -9.30 1.56
CA ILE A 212 -9.73 -10.69 2.00
C ILE A 212 -8.30 -11.14 2.21
N ALA A 213 -7.93 -11.47 3.45
CA ALA A 213 -6.65 -12.11 3.72
C ALA A 213 -6.71 -13.57 3.26
N TYR A 214 -5.63 -14.05 2.64
CA TYR A 214 -5.48 -15.46 2.26
C TYR A 214 -4.02 -15.87 2.34
N SER A 215 -3.77 -17.16 2.60
CA SER A 215 -2.42 -17.72 2.64
C SER A 215 -2.07 -18.36 1.30
N THR A 216 -0.84 -18.14 0.84
CA THR A 216 -0.30 -18.70 -0.42
C THR A 216 1.14 -19.13 -0.21
N PRO A 217 1.65 -20.10 -0.98
CA PRO A 217 3.06 -20.46 -0.91
C PRO A 217 3.99 -19.25 -1.09
N SER A 218 5.01 -19.19 -0.26
CA SER A 218 6.04 -18.16 -0.36
C SER A 218 6.84 -18.34 -1.65
N ARG A 219 7.18 -17.23 -2.26
CA ARG A 219 8.10 -17.17 -3.40
C ARG A 219 9.35 -16.38 -3.05
N ALA A 220 9.69 -16.34 -1.77
CA ALA A 220 10.91 -15.70 -1.33
C ALA A 220 12.12 -16.33 -2.03
N LEU A 221 13.03 -15.50 -2.50
CA LEU A 221 14.33 -15.94 -2.96
C LEU A 221 15.20 -16.25 -1.75
N PRO A 222 16.16 -17.18 -1.87
CA PRO A 222 17.09 -17.44 -0.80
C PRO A 222 17.88 -16.18 -0.43
N ALA A 223 17.89 -15.85 0.86
CA ALA A 223 18.69 -14.73 1.35
C ALA A 223 20.19 -15.10 1.36
N PRO A 224 21.10 -14.11 1.35
CA PRO A 224 22.53 -14.36 1.50
C PRO A 224 22.81 -15.02 2.84
N ALA A 225 23.78 -15.93 2.88
CA ALA A 225 24.31 -16.56 4.07
C ALA A 225 25.78 -16.88 3.85
N GLU A 226 26.54 -17.04 4.93
CA GLU A 226 28.00 -17.27 4.88
C GLU A 226 28.38 -18.60 4.21
N ASP A 227 27.51 -19.60 4.32
CA ASP A 227 27.69 -20.97 3.84
C ASP A 227 27.29 -21.18 2.37
N ARG A 228 26.90 -20.13 1.64
CA ARG A 228 26.36 -20.27 0.28
C ARG A 228 26.87 -19.22 -0.69
N PRO A 229 27.04 -19.59 -1.98
CA PRO A 229 27.35 -18.63 -3.02
C PRO A 229 26.22 -17.60 -3.12
N THR A 230 26.59 -16.33 -3.17
CA THR A 230 25.62 -15.23 -3.19
C THR A 230 25.84 -14.35 -4.41
N VAL A 231 24.76 -14.12 -5.18
CA VAL A 231 24.77 -13.16 -6.28
C VAL A 231 24.22 -11.80 -5.81
N THR A 232 24.93 -10.73 -6.15
CA THR A 232 24.52 -9.36 -5.86
C THR A 232 23.75 -8.78 -7.04
N VAL A 233 22.57 -8.22 -6.76
CA VAL A 233 21.79 -7.42 -7.70
C VAL A 233 21.75 -5.98 -7.19
N ALA A 234 22.45 -5.09 -7.89
CA ALA A 234 22.53 -3.68 -7.55
C ALA A 234 21.40 -2.86 -8.18
N ILE A 235 20.94 -1.83 -7.48
CA ILE A 235 19.81 -0.97 -7.86
C ILE A 235 20.25 0.49 -7.81
N ASP A 236 20.24 1.17 -8.96
CA ASP A 236 20.31 2.64 -9.05
C ASP A 236 18.89 3.18 -9.14
N GLU A 237 18.48 3.98 -8.16
CA GLU A 237 17.14 4.55 -8.05
C GLU A 237 17.10 5.97 -8.61
N GLY A 238 16.20 6.22 -9.56
CA GLY A 238 16.11 7.50 -10.24
C GLY A 238 14.70 8.05 -10.40
N ILE A 239 14.59 9.37 -10.60
CA ILE A 239 13.29 10.00 -10.91
C ILE A 239 12.85 9.69 -12.34
N ILE A 240 13.79 9.56 -13.27
CA ILE A 240 13.50 9.36 -14.70
C ILE A 240 13.38 7.89 -15.03
N ASN A 241 14.32 7.09 -14.62
CA ASN A 241 14.26 5.65 -14.60
C ASN A 241 14.13 5.23 -13.14
N PRO A 242 12.96 4.79 -12.68
CA PRO A 242 12.70 4.54 -11.26
C PRO A 242 13.59 3.47 -10.67
N MET A 243 14.00 2.48 -11.46
CA MET A 243 14.95 1.45 -11.08
C MET A 243 15.82 1.09 -12.29
N THR A 244 17.12 1.06 -12.09
CA THR A 244 18.07 0.45 -13.00
C THR A 244 18.82 -0.61 -12.22
N LEU A 245 18.73 -1.87 -12.66
CA LEU A 245 19.35 -3.00 -11.97
C LEU A 245 20.55 -3.50 -12.76
N ALA A 246 21.60 -3.90 -12.06
CA ALA A 246 22.76 -4.55 -12.63
C ALA A 246 23.12 -5.80 -11.84
N ALA A 247 23.58 -6.84 -12.53
CA ALA A 247 24.12 -8.04 -11.92
C ALA A 247 25.13 -8.70 -12.85
N ARG A 248 26.18 -9.26 -12.28
CA ARG A 248 27.13 -10.08 -13.00
C ARG A 248 26.56 -11.47 -13.23
N MET A 249 26.74 -11.98 -14.44
CA MET A 249 26.27 -13.31 -14.86
C MET A 249 27.41 -14.32 -14.80
N PRO A 250 27.12 -15.64 -14.75
CA PRO A 250 28.16 -16.68 -14.72
C PRO A 250 29.09 -16.66 -15.94
N ASP A 251 28.64 -16.17 -17.08
CA ASP A 251 29.43 -16.03 -18.31
C ASP A 251 30.34 -14.79 -18.34
N GLY A 252 30.46 -14.09 -17.19
CA GLY A 252 31.25 -12.86 -17.04
C GLY A 252 30.59 -11.61 -17.61
N THR A 253 29.43 -11.70 -18.25
CA THR A 253 28.70 -10.52 -18.71
C THR A 253 28.01 -9.81 -17.56
N THR A 254 27.89 -8.48 -17.64
CA THR A 254 27.06 -7.70 -16.71
C THR A 254 25.75 -7.37 -17.39
N ARG A 255 24.66 -7.96 -16.92
CA ARG A 255 23.32 -7.63 -17.41
C ARG A 255 22.77 -6.43 -16.66
N VAL A 256 22.18 -5.50 -17.42
CA VAL A 256 21.55 -4.30 -16.88
C VAL A 256 20.12 -4.18 -17.38
N LEU A 257 19.19 -3.98 -16.46
CA LEU A 257 17.80 -3.66 -16.74
C LEU A 257 17.51 -2.20 -16.43
N VAL A 258 17.15 -1.40 -17.43
CA VAL A 258 16.67 -0.02 -17.24
C VAL A 258 15.16 0.01 -17.33
N VAL A 259 14.48 0.31 -16.22
CA VAL A 259 13.02 0.47 -16.19
C VAL A 259 12.64 1.93 -16.44
N ASN A 260 11.93 2.20 -17.54
CA ASN A 260 11.59 3.55 -17.94
C ASN A 260 10.43 4.16 -17.15
N GLY A 261 10.63 5.33 -16.57
CA GLY A 261 9.65 6.04 -15.73
C GLY A 261 8.74 7.05 -16.45
N ARG A 262 8.78 7.11 -17.79
CA ARG A 262 8.06 8.15 -18.56
C ARG A 262 6.56 8.20 -18.26
N GLN A 263 5.90 7.06 -18.14
CA GLN A 263 4.46 6.99 -17.86
C GLN A 263 4.10 7.54 -16.47
N GLY A 264 4.85 7.14 -15.44
CA GLY A 264 4.64 7.66 -14.08
C GLY A 264 4.85 9.18 -14.01
N ARG A 265 5.90 9.69 -14.67
CA ARG A 265 6.15 11.13 -14.74
C ARG A 265 5.05 11.88 -15.48
N ALA A 266 4.59 11.36 -16.62
CA ALA A 266 3.50 11.96 -17.38
C ALA A 266 2.20 12.02 -16.55
N ALA A 267 1.87 10.95 -15.82
CA ALA A 267 0.72 10.92 -14.93
C ALA A 267 0.83 11.95 -13.79
N LYS A 268 2.01 12.10 -13.18
CA LYS A 268 2.28 13.11 -12.14
C LYS A 268 2.16 14.53 -12.69
N GLN A 269 2.74 14.81 -13.85
CA GLN A 269 2.66 16.12 -14.50
C GLN A 269 1.22 16.49 -14.88
N TRP A 270 0.49 15.53 -15.46
CA TRP A 270 -0.93 15.72 -15.79
C TRP A 270 -1.76 16.03 -14.54
N ARG A 271 -1.59 15.25 -13.46
CA ARG A 271 -2.24 15.50 -12.17
C ARG A 271 -1.96 16.92 -11.67
N ASN A 272 -0.69 17.35 -11.70
CA ASN A 272 -0.29 18.65 -11.21
C ASN A 272 -0.95 19.78 -12.00
N LYS A 273 -0.98 19.67 -13.34
CA LYS A 273 -1.66 20.66 -14.21
C LYS A 273 -3.18 20.71 -13.92
N GLN A 274 -3.84 19.56 -13.81
CA GLN A 274 -5.28 19.55 -13.53
C GLN A 274 -5.60 20.04 -12.10
N THR A 275 -4.75 19.71 -11.13
CA THR A 275 -4.91 20.20 -9.75
C THR A 275 -4.76 21.71 -9.69
N ALA A 276 -3.79 22.30 -10.40
CA ALA A 276 -3.61 23.74 -10.47
C ALA A 276 -4.83 24.45 -11.07
N ARG A 277 -5.39 23.90 -12.17
CA ARG A 277 -6.65 24.42 -12.77
C ARG A 277 -7.83 24.37 -11.82
N LEU A 278 -7.97 23.29 -11.07
CA LEU A 278 -9.05 23.16 -10.08
C LEU A 278 -8.84 24.10 -8.90
N GLN A 279 -7.60 24.30 -8.45
CA GLN A 279 -7.29 25.25 -7.37
C GLN A 279 -7.58 26.69 -7.79
N GLN A 280 -7.23 27.08 -9.01
CA GLN A 280 -7.57 28.40 -9.55
C GLN A 280 -9.09 28.65 -9.61
N LYS A 281 -9.88 27.60 -9.93
CA LYS A 281 -11.34 27.70 -9.90
C LYS A 281 -11.88 27.76 -8.46
N LEU A 282 -11.25 27.04 -7.54
CA LEU A 282 -11.63 27.01 -6.12
C LEU A 282 -11.38 28.37 -5.44
N SER A 283 -10.24 29.04 -5.74
CA SER A 283 -9.94 30.35 -5.15
C SER A 283 -10.94 31.45 -5.51
N ARG A 284 -11.72 31.24 -6.59
CA ARG A 284 -12.78 32.17 -7.04
C ARG A 284 -14.18 31.80 -6.50
N CYS A 285 -14.27 30.79 -5.62
CA CYS A 285 -15.55 30.32 -5.09
C CYS A 285 -15.68 30.66 -3.61
N LYS A 286 -16.85 31.08 -3.17
CA LYS A 286 -17.17 31.18 -1.74
C LYS A 286 -17.02 29.80 -1.11
N GLU A 287 -16.28 29.70 -0.02
CA GLU A 287 -16.09 28.47 0.72
C GLU A 287 -17.45 27.89 1.18
N GLY A 288 -17.59 26.57 1.16
CA GLY A 288 -18.85 25.91 1.51
C GLY A 288 -19.98 26.00 0.47
N SER A 289 -19.85 26.83 -0.59
CA SER A 289 -20.87 26.92 -1.65
C SER A 289 -21.03 25.59 -2.41
N ARG A 290 -22.19 25.41 -3.07
CA ARG A 290 -22.46 24.23 -3.91
C ARG A 290 -21.38 24.03 -4.98
N ARG A 291 -20.88 25.13 -5.59
CA ARG A 291 -19.82 25.11 -6.59
C ARG A 291 -18.48 24.70 -5.97
N HIS A 292 -18.12 25.27 -4.80
CA HIS A 292 -16.91 24.91 -4.06
C HIS A 292 -16.91 23.41 -3.71
N ARG A 293 -18.02 22.88 -3.15
CA ARG A 293 -18.16 21.45 -2.84
C ARG A 293 -18.00 20.54 -4.07
N LYS A 294 -18.58 20.92 -5.23
CA LYS A 294 -18.40 20.17 -6.50
C LYS A 294 -16.95 20.17 -6.96
N LEU A 295 -16.24 21.28 -6.91
CA LEU A 295 -14.84 21.38 -7.32
C LEU A 295 -13.91 20.59 -6.36
N MET A 296 -14.18 20.63 -5.06
CA MET A 296 -13.44 19.81 -4.07
C MET A 296 -13.66 18.31 -4.31
N ALA A 297 -14.88 17.89 -4.63
CA ALA A 297 -15.16 16.50 -5.00
C ALA A 297 -14.43 16.09 -6.30
N ALA A 298 -14.39 16.97 -7.30
CA ALA A 298 -13.65 16.74 -8.55
C ALA A 298 -12.15 16.61 -8.28
N LYS A 299 -11.57 17.48 -7.42
CA LYS A 299 -10.15 17.41 -7.01
C LYS A 299 -9.84 16.09 -6.30
N LYS A 300 -10.68 15.65 -5.35
CA LYS A 300 -10.53 14.35 -4.67
C LYS A 300 -10.61 13.19 -5.65
N LYS A 301 -11.57 13.21 -6.60
CA LYS A 301 -11.73 12.17 -7.63
C LYS A 301 -10.51 12.10 -8.57
N LEU A 302 -9.99 13.26 -8.99
CA LEU A 302 -8.76 13.36 -9.79
C LEU A 302 -7.57 12.73 -9.06
N GLN A 303 -7.36 13.09 -7.80
CA GLN A 303 -6.27 12.56 -6.98
C GLN A 303 -6.37 11.04 -6.85
N ALA A 304 -7.51 10.51 -6.42
CA ALA A 304 -7.69 9.06 -6.26
C ALA A 304 -7.50 8.27 -7.58
N LYS A 305 -7.96 8.84 -8.73
CA LYS A 305 -7.72 8.23 -10.04
C LYS A 305 -6.23 8.16 -10.37
N THR A 306 -5.51 9.24 -10.06
CA THR A 306 -4.07 9.32 -10.36
C THR A 306 -3.25 8.46 -9.41
N ASP A 307 -3.61 8.43 -8.13
CA ASP A 307 -2.92 7.62 -7.11
C ASP A 307 -3.02 6.12 -7.46
N ARG A 308 -4.18 5.67 -7.93
CA ARG A 308 -4.33 4.29 -8.43
C ARG A 308 -3.42 3.99 -9.63
N ARG A 309 -3.35 4.92 -10.61
CA ARG A 309 -2.44 4.77 -11.77
C ARG A 309 -0.99 4.74 -11.36
N LEU A 310 -0.60 5.57 -10.40
CA LEU A 310 0.77 5.60 -9.90
C LEU A 310 1.10 4.36 -9.06
N HIS A 311 0.14 3.86 -8.31
CA HIS A 311 0.29 2.60 -7.57
C HIS A 311 0.47 1.41 -8.53
N ASP A 312 -0.36 1.32 -9.57
CA ASP A 312 -0.21 0.31 -10.62
C ASP A 312 1.14 0.44 -11.35
N PHE A 313 1.54 1.67 -11.69
CA PHE A 313 2.86 1.94 -12.26
C PHE A 313 4.01 1.46 -11.36
N ASP A 314 3.95 1.73 -10.05
CA ASP A 314 4.97 1.27 -9.10
C ASP A 314 5.01 -0.27 -9.05
N HIS A 315 3.85 -0.94 -9.08
CA HIS A 315 3.78 -2.39 -9.18
C HIS A 315 4.39 -2.93 -10.48
N GLN A 316 4.14 -2.28 -11.61
CA GLN A 316 4.74 -2.65 -12.90
C GLN A 316 6.26 -2.51 -12.89
N VAL A 317 6.79 -1.45 -12.30
CA VAL A 317 8.23 -1.24 -12.13
C VAL A 317 8.83 -2.38 -11.32
N THR A 318 8.27 -2.67 -10.16
CA THR A 318 8.81 -3.68 -9.23
C THR A 318 8.61 -5.12 -9.69
N VAL A 319 7.60 -5.42 -10.52
CA VAL A 319 7.47 -6.73 -11.20
C VAL A 319 8.61 -6.92 -12.22
N ARG A 320 9.03 -5.86 -12.93
CA ARG A 320 10.16 -5.95 -13.85
C ARG A 320 11.47 -6.20 -13.10
N ALA A 321 11.66 -5.49 -11.98
CA ALA A 321 12.83 -5.66 -11.12
C ALA A 321 12.88 -7.08 -10.53
N GLU A 322 11.76 -7.56 -9.97
CA GLU A 322 11.66 -8.92 -9.45
C GLU A 322 11.96 -9.99 -10.51
N ARG A 323 11.36 -9.85 -11.72
CA ARG A 323 11.61 -10.79 -12.81
C ARG A 323 13.11 -10.83 -13.16
N PHE A 324 13.74 -9.68 -13.29
CA PHE A 324 15.19 -9.61 -13.54
C PHE A 324 15.99 -10.30 -12.43
N THR A 325 15.64 -10.05 -11.16
CA THR A 325 16.31 -10.71 -10.02
C THR A 325 16.15 -12.22 -10.06
N ARG A 326 14.98 -12.74 -10.43
CA ARG A 326 14.74 -14.17 -10.59
C ARG A 326 15.48 -14.76 -11.79
N GLU A 327 15.56 -14.04 -12.91
CA GLU A 327 16.35 -14.46 -14.08
C GLU A 327 17.84 -14.57 -13.75
N VAL A 328 18.38 -13.64 -12.97
CA VAL A 328 19.76 -13.67 -12.47
C VAL A 328 19.98 -14.86 -11.54
N HIS A 329 19.10 -15.04 -10.55
CA HIS A 329 19.17 -16.16 -9.61
C HIS A 329 19.10 -17.52 -10.32
N ALA A 330 18.20 -17.68 -11.30
CA ALA A 330 18.06 -18.91 -12.06
C ALA A 330 19.35 -19.24 -12.83
N ALA A 331 19.95 -18.26 -13.51
CA ALA A 331 21.20 -18.48 -14.26
C ALA A 331 22.37 -18.90 -13.36
N TRP A 332 22.48 -18.32 -12.16
CA TRP A 332 23.50 -18.75 -11.20
C TRP A 332 23.20 -20.12 -10.60
N THR A 333 21.94 -20.43 -10.35
CA THR A 333 21.52 -21.76 -9.88
C THR A 333 21.85 -22.84 -10.92
N GLU A 334 21.50 -22.61 -12.19
CA GLU A 334 21.84 -23.50 -13.31
C GLU A 334 23.36 -23.71 -13.44
N HIS A 335 24.14 -22.64 -13.32
CA HIS A 335 25.60 -22.72 -13.37
C HIS A 335 26.16 -23.61 -12.26
N HIS A 336 25.74 -23.43 -11.02
CA HIS A 336 26.19 -24.25 -9.89
C HIS A 336 25.67 -25.70 -9.96
N GLN A 337 24.46 -25.91 -10.51
CA GLN A 337 23.96 -27.26 -10.76
C GLN A 337 24.79 -28.01 -11.79
N ALA A 338 25.14 -27.37 -12.90
CA ALA A 338 26.00 -27.95 -13.93
C ALA A 338 27.39 -28.30 -13.37
N ALA A 339 28.00 -27.39 -12.58
CA ALA A 339 29.28 -27.63 -11.92
C ALA A 339 29.23 -28.80 -10.92
N ALA A 340 28.14 -28.89 -10.15
CA ALA A 340 27.92 -29.96 -9.18
C ALA A 340 27.72 -31.34 -9.84
N GLN A 341 27.03 -31.41 -10.96
CA GLN A 341 26.84 -32.64 -11.75
C GLN A 341 28.20 -33.17 -12.27
N THR A 342 29.06 -32.27 -12.75
CA THR A 342 30.41 -32.64 -13.20
C THR A 342 31.31 -33.08 -12.05
N GLY A 343 31.14 -32.47 -10.86
CA GLY A 343 31.94 -32.77 -9.66
C GLY A 343 31.38 -33.88 -8.76
N GLY A 344 30.22 -34.48 -9.07
CA GLY A 344 29.59 -35.53 -8.26
C GLY A 344 29.15 -35.08 -6.85
N THR A 345 28.91 -33.77 -6.65
CA THR A 345 28.49 -33.17 -5.38
C THR A 345 27.07 -32.60 -5.44
N ALA A 346 26.47 -32.36 -4.28
CA ALA A 346 25.17 -31.65 -4.23
C ALA A 346 25.34 -30.16 -4.61
N ALA A 347 24.46 -29.64 -5.48
CA ALA A 347 24.52 -28.24 -5.86
C ALA A 347 24.18 -27.33 -4.67
N PRO A 348 24.96 -26.27 -4.41
CA PRO A 348 24.67 -25.34 -3.33
C PRO A 348 23.45 -24.49 -3.65
N VAL A 349 22.73 -24.07 -2.61
CA VAL A 349 21.66 -23.09 -2.75
C VAL A 349 22.26 -21.72 -2.97
N VAL A 350 21.91 -21.05 -4.07
CA VAL A 350 22.41 -19.71 -4.39
C VAL A 350 21.59 -18.65 -3.64
N GLY A 351 22.26 -17.84 -2.82
CA GLY A 351 21.67 -16.68 -2.17
C GLY A 351 21.58 -15.46 -3.10
N VAL A 352 20.65 -14.57 -2.81
CA VAL A 352 20.51 -13.30 -3.54
C VAL A 352 20.59 -12.12 -2.58
N ARG A 353 21.46 -11.18 -2.87
CA ARG A 353 21.65 -9.93 -2.14
C ARG A 353 21.14 -8.76 -2.99
N LEU A 354 20.18 -7.98 -2.46
CA LEU A 354 19.69 -6.76 -3.10
C LEU A 354 20.37 -5.55 -2.47
N VAL A 355 21.05 -4.74 -3.27
CA VAL A 355 21.77 -3.55 -2.81
C VAL A 355 21.34 -2.32 -3.60
N ALA A 356 20.89 -1.27 -2.91
CA ALA A 356 20.53 0.01 -3.53
C ALA A 356 21.51 1.12 -3.14
N GLY A 357 21.74 2.06 -4.03
CA GLY A 357 22.42 3.30 -3.72
C GLY A 357 21.64 4.13 -2.70
N ASP A 358 22.29 4.69 -1.66
CA ASP A 358 21.61 5.46 -0.64
C ASP A 358 21.31 6.89 -1.08
N VAL A 359 20.12 7.10 -1.58
CA VAL A 359 19.53 8.41 -1.93
C VAL A 359 18.55 8.94 -0.88
N ARG A 360 18.51 8.34 0.32
CA ARG A 360 17.57 8.74 1.37
C ARG A 360 17.85 10.17 1.83
N GLY A 361 16.79 10.97 1.96
CA GLY A 361 16.89 12.35 2.42
C GLY A 361 17.23 13.38 1.34
N ILE A 362 17.50 12.97 0.10
CA ILE A 362 17.77 13.92 -1.00
C ILE A 362 16.59 14.89 -1.23
N GLU A 363 15.38 14.45 -0.95
CA GLU A 363 14.17 15.27 -1.03
C GLU A 363 14.12 16.38 0.04
N ARG A 364 14.81 16.20 1.17
CA ARG A 364 14.87 17.16 2.29
C ARG A 364 16.04 18.15 2.17
N ASN A 365 17.09 17.77 1.45
CA ASN A 365 18.34 18.53 1.34
C ASN A 365 18.37 19.46 0.12
N THR A 366 17.23 19.91 -0.38
CA THR A 366 17.12 20.71 -1.62
C THR A 366 17.62 22.15 -1.50
N ASN A 367 18.00 22.62 -0.31
CA ASN A 367 18.40 24.01 -0.04
C ASN A 367 19.86 24.18 0.45
N LYS A 368 20.66 23.09 0.63
CA LYS A 368 21.94 23.17 1.36
C LYS A 368 23.03 24.00 0.68
N LYS A 369 23.37 23.72 -0.58
CA LYS A 369 24.46 24.42 -1.30
C LYS A 369 23.94 25.27 -2.46
N ARG A 370 22.97 24.78 -3.19
CA ARG A 370 22.29 25.46 -4.29
C ARG A 370 20.82 25.06 -4.26
N ARG A 371 19.96 26.07 -4.18
CA ARG A 371 18.51 25.84 -4.16
C ARG A 371 18.07 25.13 -5.45
N ALA A 372 17.53 23.93 -5.31
CA ALA A 372 16.97 23.19 -6.43
C ALA A 372 15.77 23.93 -7.05
N SER A 373 15.60 23.82 -8.37
CA SER A 373 14.46 24.42 -9.06
C SER A 373 13.12 23.96 -8.49
N ARG A 374 12.08 24.77 -8.64
CA ARG A 374 10.71 24.39 -8.22
C ARG A 374 10.27 23.06 -8.83
N SER A 375 10.60 22.83 -10.10
CA SER A 375 10.30 21.59 -10.82
C SER A 375 11.03 20.39 -10.20
N THR A 376 12.33 20.53 -9.92
CA THR A 376 13.13 19.46 -9.29
C THR A 376 12.59 19.12 -7.90
N ARG A 377 12.29 20.11 -7.07
CA ARG A 377 11.72 19.89 -5.74
C ARG A 377 10.36 19.19 -5.80
N GLN A 378 9.50 19.55 -6.76
CA GLN A 378 8.22 18.91 -6.98
C GLN A 378 8.39 17.44 -7.44
N GLN A 379 9.36 17.14 -8.29
CA GLN A 379 9.64 15.77 -8.73
C GLN A 379 10.15 14.92 -7.57
N LEU A 380 11.08 15.44 -6.77
CA LEU A 380 11.61 14.76 -5.58
C LEU A 380 10.52 14.48 -4.54
N SER A 381 9.66 15.47 -4.23
CA SER A 381 8.56 15.29 -3.28
C SER A 381 7.50 14.27 -3.72
N GLN A 382 7.42 13.97 -5.01
CA GLN A 382 6.50 13.02 -5.60
C GLN A 382 7.17 11.68 -5.98
N TRP A 383 8.44 11.51 -5.61
CA TRP A 383 9.16 10.28 -5.89
C TRP A 383 8.65 9.15 -4.98
N SER A 384 8.24 8.04 -5.60
CA SER A 384 7.62 6.90 -4.89
C SER A 384 8.64 5.83 -4.45
N ARG A 385 9.91 6.21 -4.28
CA ARG A 385 11.02 5.32 -3.94
C ARG A 385 10.68 4.31 -2.84
N GLY A 386 10.41 4.76 -1.63
CA GLY A 386 10.16 3.86 -0.51
C GLY A 386 8.98 2.89 -0.74
N ARG A 387 7.97 3.26 -1.56
CA ARG A 387 6.91 2.33 -1.95
C ARG A 387 7.43 1.27 -2.91
N GLN A 388 8.29 1.65 -3.85
CA GLN A 388 8.89 0.72 -4.81
C GLN A 388 9.84 -0.26 -4.11
N GLU A 389 10.66 0.22 -3.17
CA GLU A 389 11.50 -0.64 -2.32
C GLU A 389 10.65 -1.64 -1.52
N GLN A 390 9.61 -1.17 -0.80
CA GLN A 390 8.71 -2.06 -0.07
C GLN A 390 8.04 -3.10 -0.98
N GLN A 391 7.63 -2.68 -2.19
CA GLN A 391 7.01 -3.59 -3.15
C GLN A 391 8.00 -4.61 -3.70
N LEU A 392 9.25 -4.25 -3.93
CA LEU A 392 10.29 -5.18 -4.36
C LEU A 392 10.63 -6.15 -3.23
N ALA A 393 10.81 -5.65 -2.02
CA ALA A 393 11.10 -6.47 -0.84
C ALA A 393 10.06 -7.56 -0.61
N TYR A 394 8.74 -7.21 -0.57
CA TYR A 394 7.73 -8.25 -0.36
C TYR A 394 7.56 -9.20 -1.56
N LYS A 395 7.94 -8.80 -2.78
CA LYS A 395 7.85 -9.66 -3.97
C LYS A 395 8.99 -10.67 -4.04
N THR A 396 10.17 -10.28 -3.61
CA THR A 396 11.38 -11.13 -3.59
C THR A 396 11.54 -11.89 -2.28
N GLY A 397 10.92 -11.43 -1.19
CA GLY A 397 11.14 -11.92 0.16
C GLY A 397 12.47 -11.45 0.76
N LEU A 398 13.18 -10.52 0.10
CA LEU A 398 14.50 -10.05 0.48
C LEU A 398 14.46 -8.63 1.06
N THR A 399 15.37 -8.33 1.97
CA THR A 399 15.66 -6.95 2.40
C THR A 399 16.54 -6.24 1.37
N ILE A 400 16.37 -4.93 1.23
CA ILE A 400 17.23 -4.10 0.38
C ILE A 400 18.23 -3.39 1.27
N GLU A 401 19.50 -3.69 1.07
CA GLU A 401 20.61 -3.00 1.73
C GLU A 401 20.88 -1.67 1.03
N HIS A 402 21.34 -0.66 1.79
CA HIS A 402 21.69 0.63 1.23
C HIS A 402 23.17 0.93 1.45
N ILE A 403 23.88 1.23 0.37
CA ILE A 403 25.30 1.62 0.40
C ILE A 403 25.48 3.02 -0.16
N SER A 404 26.60 3.66 0.16
CA SER A 404 26.93 4.97 -0.40
C SER A 404 27.07 4.88 -1.92
N GLU A 405 26.30 5.69 -2.65
CA GLU A 405 26.38 5.78 -4.11
C GLU A 405 27.24 6.97 -4.60
N ALA A 406 28.03 7.56 -3.72
CA ALA A 406 28.84 8.72 -4.06
C ALA A 406 29.69 8.45 -5.31
N TYR A 407 29.52 9.28 -6.34
CA TYR A 407 30.20 9.19 -7.63
C TYR A 407 29.90 7.96 -8.49
N SER A 408 28.98 7.09 -8.14
CA SER A 408 28.63 5.88 -8.91
C SER A 408 28.32 6.19 -10.37
N SER A 409 27.54 7.22 -10.66
CA SER A 409 27.19 7.64 -12.02
C SER A 409 28.27 8.52 -12.72
N GLN A 410 29.41 8.79 -12.07
CA GLN A 410 30.48 9.65 -12.57
C GLN A 410 31.80 8.92 -12.78
N THR A 411 31.99 7.78 -12.14
CA THR A 411 33.19 6.95 -12.22
C THR A 411 33.10 6.01 -13.43
N CYS A 412 34.12 5.96 -14.25
CA CYS A 412 34.20 5.01 -15.35
C CYS A 412 34.45 3.61 -14.79
N PRO A 413 33.61 2.60 -15.07
CA PRO A 413 33.81 1.26 -14.55
C PRO A 413 35.04 0.55 -15.16
N LYS A 414 35.56 1.03 -16.30
CA LYS A 414 36.74 0.43 -16.96
C LYS A 414 38.06 1.03 -16.49
N CYS A 415 38.18 2.37 -16.36
CA CYS A 415 39.43 3.04 -16.04
C CYS A 415 39.41 3.89 -14.76
N LEU A 416 38.31 3.86 -14.01
CA LEU A 416 38.07 4.57 -12.75
C LEU A 416 38.16 6.10 -12.79
N ARG A 417 38.53 6.73 -13.94
CA ARG A 417 38.53 8.18 -14.05
C ARG A 417 37.13 8.75 -13.90
N ARG A 418 37.01 9.86 -13.18
CA ARG A 418 35.73 10.50 -12.85
C ARG A 418 35.41 11.63 -13.79
N TRP A 419 34.21 11.59 -14.39
CA TRP A 419 33.67 12.64 -15.24
C TRP A 419 32.19 12.89 -14.95
N LYS A 420 31.79 14.14 -14.85
CA LYS A 420 30.37 14.46 -14.71
C LYS A 420 29.71 14.34 -16.08
N PRO A 421 28.84 13.33 -16.31
CA PRO A 421 28.21 13.14 -17.61
C PRO A 421 27.21 14.24 -17.91
N ARG A 422 27.18 14.71 -19.15
CA ARG A 422 26.14 15.61 -19.65
C ARG A 422 25.03 14.77 -20.30
N GLY A 423 23.82 14.80 -19.73
CA GLY A 423 22.68 14.05 -20.27
C GLY A 423 22.60 12.59 -19.81
N ARG A 424 22.14 11.71 -20.70
CA ARG A 424 21.86 10.29 -20.41
C ARG A 424 22.95 9.32 -20.81
N GLN A 425 23.84 9.75 -21.68
CA GLN A 425 24.99 8.95 -22.06
C GLN A 425 26.19 9.29 -21.19
N TYR A 426 26.85 8.28 -20.73
CA TYR A 426 28.17 8.35 -20.13
C TYR A 426 29.19 8.11 -21.26
N ILE A 427 30.14 9.03 -21.41
CA ILE A 427 31.25 8.94 -22.36
C ILE A 427 32.51 9.21 -21.55
N CYS A 428 33.37 8.21 -21.46
CA CYS A 428 34.67 8.37 -20.81
C CYS A 428 35.53 9.34 -21.63
N LYS A 429 36.15 10.31 -20.97
CA LYS A 429 37.01 11.29 -21.62
C LYS A 429 38.48 10.85 -21.66
N ASN A 430 38.81 9.68 -21.07
CA ASN A 430 40.11 9.10 -21.25
C ASN A 430 40.22 8.56 -22.70
N PRO A 431 41.13 9.10 -23.54
CA PRO A 431 41.29 8.68 -24.93
C PRO A 431 41.58 7.17 -25.09
N GLU A 432 42.37 6.64 -24.19
CA GLU A 432 42.76 5.22 -24.17
C GLU A 432 41.64 4.27 -23.76
N CYS A 433 40.61 4.78 -23.06
CA CYS A 433 39.52 3.98 -22.54
C CYS A 433 38.32 3.88 -23.50
N GLY A 434 37.90 4.99 -24.08
CA GLY A 434 36.82 5.06 -25.08
C GLY A 434 35.44 4.52 -24.61
N PHE A 435 35.28 4.19 -23.33
CA PHE A 435 34.07 3.57 -22.80
C PHE A 435 32.83 4.45 -22.94
N ARG A 436 31.74 3.88 -23.46
CA ARG A 436 30.44 4.56 -23.64
C ARG A 436 29.30 3.65 -23.17
N CYS A 437 28.38 4.21 -22.36
CA CYS A 437 27.20 3.47 -21.89
C CYS A 437 26.08 4.44 -21.45
N HIS A 438 24.91 3.91 -21.15
CA HIS A 438 23.84 4.67 -20.48
C HIS A 438 24.26 5.04 -19.05
N ARG A 439 24.08 6.31 -18.66
CA ARG A 439 24.56 6.82 -17.36
C ARG A 439 24.04 6.05 -16.15
N ASP A 440 22.74 5.73 -16.15
CA ASP A 440 22.11 5.02 -15.03
C ASP A 440 22.57 3.53 -15.02
N ALA A 441 22.93 2.96 -16.19
CA ALA A 441 23.58 1.64 -16.24
C ALA A 441 24.99 1.69 -15.61
N VAL A 442 25.75 2.75 -15.89
CA VAL A 442 27.05 2.96 -15.21
C VAL A 442 26.87 3.07 -13.70
N GLY A 443 25.83 3.80 -13.25
CA GLY A 443 25.49 3.92 -11.83
C GLY A 443 25.24 2.56 -11.19
N SER A 444 24.37 1.75 -11.78
CA SER A 444 24.03 0.42 -11.22
C SER A 444 25.20 -0.57 -11.25
N VAL A 445 26.03 -0.56 -12.30
CA VAL A 445 27.25 -1.39 -12.37
C VAL A 445 28.24 -0.99 -11.28
N ASN A 446 28.46 0.28 -11.07
CA ASN A 446 29.34 0.77 -10.03
C ASN A 446 28.80 0.50 -8.61
N ILE A 447 27.48 0.55 -8.40
CA ILE A 447 26.87 0.14 -7.13
C ILE A 447 27.10 -1.36 -6.89
N GLU A 448 26.99 -2.20 -7.92
CA GLU A 448 27.31 -3.63 -7.83
C GLU A 448 28.78 -3.84 -7.42
N THR A 449 29.71 -3.15 -8.09
CA THR A 449 31.14 -3.22 -7.78
C THR A 449 31.42 -2.78 -6.34
N LEU A 450 30.82 -1.65 -5.89
CA LEU A 450 30.96 -1.18 -4.50
C LEU A 450 30.40 -2.17 -3.49
N ALA A 451 29.28 -2.83 -3.79
CA ALA A 451 28.64 -3.80 -2.91
C ALA A 451 29.48 -5.09 -2.73
N VAL A 452 30.16 -5.51 -3.79
CA VAL A 452 30.98 -6.72 -3.78
C VAL A 452 32.38 -6.47 -3.21
N ASN A 453 32.91 -5.24 -3.34
CA ASN A 453 34.28 -4.89 -2.97
C ASN A 453 34.35 -3.91 -1.79
N GLU A 454 33.53 -4.12 -0.76
CA GLU A 454 33.59 -3.37 0.51
C GLU A 454 33.62 -1.83 0.35
N GLY A 455 32.88 -1.32 -0.64
CA GLY A 455 32.78 0.12 -0.90
C GLY A 455 33.87 0.70 -1.80
N GLN A 456 34.70 -0.14 -2.44
CA GLN A 456 35.77 0.28 -3.34
C GLN A 456 35.40 0.13 -4.81
N PHE A 457 35.79 1.11 -5.63
CA PHE A 457 35.69 1.00 -7.08
C PHE A 457 36.87 0.20 -7.61
N LEU A 458 36.62 -0.94 -8.27
CA LEU A 458 37.62 -1.71 -8.96
C LEU A 458 37.39 -1.61 -10.49
N PRO A 459 38.50 -1.57 -11.29
CA PRO A 459 38.41 -1.56 -12.75
C PRO A 459 37.92 -2.89 -13.27
N LEU A 460 36.96 -2.85 -14.20
CA LEU A 460 36.42 -4.02 -14.86
C LEU A 460 37.06 -4.13 -16.26
N THR A 461 38.17 -4.87 -16.40
CA THR A 461 38.95 -4.96 -17.65
C THR A 461 38.16 -5.57 -18.79
N ASP A 462 37.47 -6.70 -18.54
CA ASP A 462 36.68 -7.44 -19.54
C ASP A 462 35.17 -7.12 -19.46
N LEU A 463 34.88 -5.85 -19.26
CA LEU A 463 33.50 -5.39 -19.04
C LEU A 463 32.66 -5.53 -20.32
N ARG A 464 31.78 -6.52 -20.32
CA ARG A 464 30.72 -6.68 -21.30
C ARG A 464 29.40 -6.32 -20.67
N ILE A 465 28.74 -5.25 -21.13
CA ILE A 465 27.46 -4.79 -20.57
C ILE A 465 26.35 -5.03 -21.57
N GLU A 466 25.34 -5.82 -21.19
CA GLU A 466 24.10 -6.00 -21.91
C GLU A 466 23.01 -5.15 -21.28
N VAL A 467 22.55 -4.08 -21.94
CA VAL A 467 21.51 -3.19 -21.42
C VAL A 467 20.17 -3.49 -22.06
N LYS A 468 19.21 -3.94 -21.22
CA LYS A 468 17.81 -4.15 -21.61
C LYS A 468 16.92 -3.01 -21.11
N TYR A 469 16.21 -2.36 -22.04
CA TYR A 469 15.24 -1.31 -21.71
C TYR A 469 13.83 -1.90 -21.63
N ARG A 470 13.14 -1.66 -20.51
CA ARG A 470 11.74 -2.10 -20.36
C ARG A 470 10.86 -0.91 -20.02
N ARG A 471 9.72 -0.83 -20.68
CA ARG A 471 8.65 0.12 -20.32
C ARG A 471 7.64 -0.65 -19.47
N PRO A 472 7.22 -0.10 -18.31
CA PRO A 472 6.03 -0.61 -17.63
C PRO A 472 4.89 -0.58 -18.64
N GLN A 473 4.29 -1.73 -18.93
CA GLN A 473 3.16 -1.76 -19.83
C GLN A 473 1.97 -1.12 -19.12
N ALA A 474 1.35 -0.11 -19.73
CA ALA A 474 0.03 0.36 -19.37
C ALA A 474 -1.00 -0.69 -19.82
N GLY A 475 -0.87 -1.90 -19.32
CA GLY A 475 -1.78 -3.00 -19.54
C GLY A 475 -2.44 -3.31 -18.22
N TRP A 476 -3.73 -3.40 -18.22
CA TRP A 476 -4.52 -3.84 -17.09
C TRP A 476 -4.00 -5.21 -16.63
N SER A 477 -3.79 -5.36 -15.33
CA SER A 477 -3.56 -6.69 -14.74
C SER A 477 -4.71 -7.65 -15.15
N PRO A 478 -4.55 -8.96 -15.10
CA PRO A 478 -5.65 -9.90 -15.35
C PRO A 478 -6.91 -9.55 -14.56
N LEU A 479 -6.75 -9.13 -13.30
CA LEU A 479 -7.83 -8.58 -12.48
C LEU A 479 -8.48 -7.31 -13.06
N GLN A 480 -7.71 -6.43 -13.67
CA GLN A 480 -8.24 -5.22 -14.29
C GLN A 480 -8.85 -5.49 -15.66
N ARG A 481 -8.42 -6.51 -16.37
CA ARG A 481 -9.06 -6.96 -17.62
C ARG A 481 -10.44 -7.52 -17.36
N SER A 482 -10.62 -8.33 -16.32
CA SER A 482 -11.96 -8.81 -15.94
C SER A 482 -12.87 -7.66 -15.51
N LEU A 483 -12.36 -6.71 -14.72
CA LEU A 483 -13.08 -5.49 -14.34
C LEU A 483 -13.39 -4.57 -15.53
N HIS A 484 -12.54 -4.54 -16.54
CA HIS A 484 -12.79 -3.75 -17.76
C HIS A 484 -13.84 -4.39 -18.65
N SER A 485 -13.85 -5.72 -18.78
CA SER A 485 -14.92 -6.43 -19.49
C SER A 485 -16.28 -6.25 -18.78
N TRP A 486 -16.30 -6.30 -17.45
CA TRP A 486 -17.48 -5.97 -16.66
C TRP A 486 -17.91 -4.51 -16.82
N HIS A 487 -16.96 -3.58 -16.88
CA HIS A 487 -17.27 -2.16 -17.08
C HIS A 487 -17.77 -1.88 -18.51
N GLN A 488 -17.27 -2.59 -19.52
CA GLN A 488 -17.78 -2.51 -20.89
C GLN A 488 -19.15 -3.17 -21.01
N GLN A 489 -19.40 -4.29 -20.35
CA GLN A 489 -20.73 -4.89 -20.30
C GLN A 489 -21.74 -3.97 -19.57
N ALA A 490 -21.34 -3.35 -18.46
CA ALA A 490 -22.17 -2.37 -17.75
C ALA A 490 -22.38 -1.08 -18.57
N LEU A 491 -21.39 -0.63 -19.34
CA LEU A 491 -21.50 0.50 -20.26
C LEU A 491 -22.36 0.15 -21.49
N GLY A 492 -22.25 -1.08 -22.00
CA GLY A 492 -23.14 -1.60 -23.05
C GLY A 492 -24.59 -1.63 -22.59
N GLN A 493 -24.87 -2.10 -21.36
CA GLN A 493 -26.21 -2.04 -20.77
C GLN A 493 -26.66 -0.59 -20.49
N ALA A 494 -25.75 0.31 -20.10
CA ALA A 494 -26.05 1.72 -19.90
C ALA A 494 -26.29 2.47 -21.22
N SER A 495 -25.64 2.10 -22.33
CA SER A 495 -25.92 2.67 -23.67
C SER A 495 -27.29 2.22 -24.19
N VAL A 496 -27.62 0.95 -24.03
CA VAL A 496 -28.97 0.45 -24.37
C VAL A 496 -30.06 1.13 -23.54
N CYS A 497 -29.81 1.43 -22.24
CA CYS A 497 -30.70 2.21 -21.42
C CYS A 497 -30.76 3.69 -21.83
N ARG A 498 -29.67 4.24 -22.38
CA ARG A 498 -29.61 5.62 -22.87
C ARG A 498 -30.35 5.76 -24.20
N GLU A 499 -30.15 4.85 -25.13
CA GLU A 499 -30.92 4.80 -26.39
C GLU A 499 -32.42 4.60 -26.16
N ARG A 500 -32.81 3.73 -25.20
CA ARG A 500 -34.24 3.61 -24.78
C ARG A 500 -34.78 4.88 -24.16
N ARG A 501 -33.97 5.66 -23.42
CA ARG A 501 -34.39 6.97 -22.86
C ARG A 501 -34.45 8.06 -23.94
N GLU A 502 -33.52 8.07 -24.87
CA GLU A 502 -33.51 9.02 -26.00
C GLU A 502 -34.63 8.70 -27.00
N GLY A 503 -34.89 7.43 -27.27
CA GLY A 503 -36.05 7.00 -28.05
C GLY A 503 -37.38 7.37 -27.40
N ARG A 504 -37.53 7.26 -26.07
CA ARG A 504 -38.71 7.73 -25.35
C ARG A 504 -38.84 9.26 -25.31
N ARG A 505 -37.74 10.02 -25.28
CA ARG A 505 -37.76 11.49 -25.40
C ARG A 505 -38.14 11.94 -26.81
N SER A 506 -37.62 11.29 -27.84
CA SER A 506 -37.95 11.55 -29.23
C SER A 506 -39.43 11.22 -29.53
N ALA A 507 -39.95 10.10 -29.00
CA ALA A 507 -41.36 9.76 -29.10
C ALA A 507 -42.27 10.76 -28.36
N ARG A 508 -41.84 11.24 -27.19
CA ARG A 508 -42.60 12.26 -26.42
C ARG A 508 -42.58 13.64 -27.10
N ASN A 509 -41.43 14.01 -27.74
CA ASN A 509 -41.36 15.25 -28.52
C ASN A 509 -42.12 15.17 -29.86
N ARG A 510 -42.30 14.00 -30.48
CA ARG A 510 -43.14 13.80 -31.67
C ARG A 510 -44.62 13.81 -31.30
N ALA A 511 -45.02 13.39 -30.09
CA ALA A 511 -46.38 13.44 -29.61
C ALA A 511 -46.84 14.87 -29.22
N THR A 512 -45.90 15.76 -28.86
CA THR A 512 -46.20 17.16 -28.51
C THR A 512 -46.22 18.11 -29.72
N CYS A 513 -45.86 17.62 -30.93
CA CYS A 513 -45.86 18.45 -32.15
C CYS A 513 -47.12 18.28 -33.04
N ARG A 514 -48.09 17.44 -32.63
CA ARG A 514 -49.38 17.36 -33.29
C ARG A 514 -50.45 17.85 -32.33
N THR A 515 -51.12 18.91 -32.75
CA THR A 515 -52.30 19.62 -32.18
C THR A 515 -51.98 20.82 -31.27
N ARG A 516 -51.95 21.99 -31.87
CA ARG A 516 -52.47 23.23 -31.31
C ARG A 516 -53.67 23.65 -32.14
N PRO A 517 -54.84 23.75 -31.56
CA PRO A 517 -55.76 24.81 -31.86
C PRO A 517 -55.54 25.97 -30.88
N ALA A 518 -55.66 27.17 -31.38
CA ALA A 518 -55.76 28.38 -30.59
C ALA A 518 -57.08 28.37 -29.77
N ASP A 519 -57.02 28.73 -28.51
CA ASP A 519 -57.90 29.71 -27.92
C ASP A 519 -57.65 29.89 -26.40
N ASP A 520 -57.80 31.10 -25.99
CA ASP A 520 -57.69 31.74 -24.69
C ASP A 520 -58.32 31.00 -23.49
N ALA A 521 -57.55 30.96 -22.36
CA ALA A 521 -58.12 31.30 -21.03
C ALA A 521 -57.02 31.21 -19.97
N VAL A 522 -56.74 32.30 -19.30
CA VAL A 522 -55.95 32.48 -18.12
C VAL A 522 -56.58 31.76 -16.93
N VAL A 523 -55.94 30.77 -16.33
CA VAL A 523 -56.29 30.21 -15.03
C VAL A 523 -55.01 30.15 -14.18
N PRO A 524 -55.00 30.69 -12.96
CA PRO A 524 -53.78 30.70 -12.12
C PRO A 524 -53.50 29.32 -11.51
N ARG A 525 -52.23 28.95 -11.49
CA ARG A 525 -51.74 27.71 -10.87
C ARG A 525 -51.69 27.83 -9.34
N PRO A 526 -52.05 26.76 -8.60
CA PRO A 526 -51.78 26.68 -7.16
C PRO A 526 -50.28 26.53 -6.90
N ARG A 527 -49.82 27.16 -5.84
CA ARG A 527 -48.46 27.01 -5.29
C ARG A 527 -48.34 25.64 -4.64
N ASP A 528 -47.48 24.78 -5.15
CA ASP A 528 -47.09 23.58 -4.47
C ASP A 528 -46.19 23.95 -3.29
N GLU A 529 -46.65 23.68 -2.09
CA GLU A 529 -45.91 23.73 -0.84
C GLU A 529 -44.86 22.65 -0.86
N VAL A 530 -43.57 23.06 -0.89
CA VAL A 530 -42.43 22.18 -0.64
C VAL A 530 -42.30 22.02 0.86
N GLY A 531 -42.81 20.92 1.39
CA GLY A 531 -42.62 20.52 2.78
C GLY A 531 -41.12 20.28 3.07
N THR A 532 -40.56 21.18 3.86
CA THR A 532 -39.25 21.08 4.48
C THR A 532 -39.31 20.02 5.58
N ILE A 533 -38.66 18.86 5.35
CA ILE A 533 -38.31 17.95 6.45
C ILE A 533 -37.05 18.53 7.11
N GLN A 534 -37.29 19.41 8.07
CA GLN A 534 -36.27 19.96 8.94
C GLN A 534 -36.90 20.25 10.29
N GLU A 535 -37.17 19.17 11.06
CA GLU A 535 -37.48 19.24 12.50
C GLU A 535 -37.45 17.82 13.09
N ALA A 536 -36.24 17.40 13.53
CA ALA A 536 -36.06 16.42 14.58
C ALA A 536 -34.57 16.33 14.94
N ALA A 537 -33.95 17.44 15.34
CA ALA A 537 -32.62 17.45 15.98
C ALA A 537 -32.39 18.76 16.77
N THR A 538 -33.37 19.14 17.58
CA THR A 538 -33.15 20.27 18.50
C THR A 538 -33.92 20.02 19.81
N THR A 539 -33.37 19.17 20.62
CA THR A 539 -33.64 19.19 22.08
C THR A 539 -32.50 18.39 22.72
N LEU A 540 -31.42 19.06 23.10
CA LEU A 540 -30.47 18.79 24.17
C LEU A 540 -29.18 19.60 23.93
N ALA A 541 -29.31 20.92 24.07
CA ALA A 541 -28.16 21.80 24.27
C ALA A 541 -28.63 23.07 24.97
N GLY A 542 -28.71 22.98 26.27
CA GLY A 542 -28.98 24.09 27.15
C GLY A 542 -28.46 23.80 28.53
N ALA A 543 -27.20 24.10 28.77
CA ALA A 543 -26.70 24.53 30.10
C ALA A 543 -25.16 24.73 30.03
N GLY A 544 -24.72 25.96 30.29
CA GLY A 544 -23.40 26.18 30.90
C GLY A 544 -22.31 26.77 30.01
N ARG A 545 -22.45 28.02 29.58
CA ARG A 545 -21.30 28.89 29.28
C ARG A 545 -20.98 29.70 30.51
N THR A 546 -19.82 29.52 31.09
CA THR A 546 -19.12 30.59 31.84
C THR A 546 -17.72 30.73 31.27
N ALA A 547 -17.45 31.91 30.76
CA ALA A 547 -16.16 32.37 30.31
C ALA A 547 -15.26 32.67 31.49
N VAL A 548 -13.97 32.29 31.40
CA VAL A 548 -12.88 32.94 32.16
C VAL A 548 -11.69 33.17 31.25
N HIS A 549 -11.24 34.42 31.23
CA HIS A 549 -10.10 34.99 30.51
C HIS A 549 -8.75 34.38 30.94
N ALA A 550 -7.83 34.52 30.04
CA ALA A 550 -6.38 34.29 30.14
C ALA A 550 -5.68 35.11 31.26
N PRO A 551 -4.39 34.86 31.59
CA PRO A 551 -3.28 35.26 30.72
C PRO A 551 -2.53 34.10 30.03
#